data_c314a6d1ac2abd77ac1ac9929c5e146d
#
_entry.id   c314a6d1ac2abd77ac1ac9929c5e146d
#
_cell.length_a   1.000
_cell.length_b   1.000
_cell.length_c   1.000
_cell.angle_alpha   90.00
_cell.angle_beta   90.00
_cell.angle_gamma   90.00
#
_symmetry.space_group_name_H-M   'P 1'
#
loop_
_entity.id
_entity.type
_entity.pdbx_description
1 polymer ?
#
loop_
_entity_poly.entity_id
_entity_poly.type
_entity_poly.pdbx_seq_one_letter_code
_entity_poly.pdbx_strand_id
1 'polypeptide(L)'
;MMHLIPSHQGRPSDDPIFALNREATERAKRGESIVNATVGALLDDQGKLAILPTAAKAVHDVPAEEWAAYAPIAGSPDFLGAVMDDLLGSDARYRSCATAAATPGGSGALRHALANFLEHGQAMLTTSYYWSPYQTLADECERRVETFEMFDASGGFNVDALDAAVAKQIAAQGRALLFLNDPCHNPTGYSMSEAEWKAVVERLGRHADRAPVTVLLDIAYAAYGETDLARVLDACAPLLGRAAILFAWSASKQFTHYGLRVGALVAAIPDAKERAAVESALSYSCRGTWSNCNRGGLRAITNLLKNPELAAACRAERDGMKDMLRKRVAAFNREAHARGLKYPRYEGGFFVTVFHADAKAKAAAMREQGVYVVPIAGALRVGLCSVAERDISRLVEALV
;
A
#
# COMPACT_ATOMS: atom_id res chain seq x y z
N MET A 1 -24.40 22.73 24.16
CA MET A 1 -23.96 23.30 22.86
C MET A 1 -22.83 22.44 22.33
N MET A 2 -22.91 21.98 21.05
CA MET A 2 -21.84 21.15 20.44
C MET A 2 -20.83 22.10 19.78
N HIS A 3 -19.53 21.94 20.09
CA HIS A 3 -18.46 22.77 19.52
C HIS A 3 -17.86 22.21 18.25
N LEU A 4 -18.00 20.88 18.03
CA LEU A 4 -17.53 20.24 16.80
C LEU A 4 -18.42 20.65 15.62
N ILE A 5 -17.80 20.95 14.47
CA ILE A 5 -18.54 21.32 13.26
C ILE A 5 -19.44 20.17 12.78
N PRO A 6 -20.62 20.46 12.18
CA PRO A 6 -21.58 19.42 11.81
C PRO A 6 -21.03 18.32 10.91
N SER A 7 -20.18 18.65 9.94
CA SER A 7 -19.58 17.70 9.01
C SER A 7 -18.62 16.67 9.67
N HIS A 8 -18.18 16.95 10.91
CA HIS A 8 -17.28 16.06 11.65
C HIS A 8 -17.99 15.27 12.75
N GLN A 9 -19.27 15.59 13.01
CA GLN A 9 -20.06 14.85 13.98
C GLN A 9 -20.41 13.46 13.43
N GLY A 10 -20.29 12.43 14.27
CA GLY A 10 -20.59 11.05 13.86
C GLY A 10 -19.46 10.34 13.12
N ARG A 11 -18.26 10.93 13.01
CA ARG A 11 -17.08 10.20 12.52
C ARG A 11 -16.83 9.00 13.43
N PRO A 12 -16.53 7.81 12.86
CA PRO A 12 -16.28 6.63 13.66
C PRO A 12 -15.04 6.81 14.54
N SER A 13 -15.18 6.45 15.83
CA SER A 13 -14.08 6.54 16.80
C SER A 13 -13.07 5.40 16.67
N ASP A 14 -13.42 4.34 15.94
CA ASP A 14 -12.63 3.12 15.82
C ASP A 14 -12.73 2.53 14.41
N ASP A 15 -11.62 1.98 13.94
CA ASP A 15 -11.60 1.22 12.70
C ASP A 15 -12.18 -0.20 12.96
N PRO A 16 -13.17 -0.66 12.20
CA PRO A 16 -13.78 -1.99 12.39
C PRO A 16 -12.75 -3.13 12.37
N ILE A 17 -11.66 -3.00 11.63
CA ILE A 17 -10.59 -4.00 11.57
C ILE A 17 -9.87 -4.11 12.92
N PHE A 18 -9.58 -2.97 13.56
CA PHE A 18 -8.95 -2.97 14.87
C PHE A 18 -9.89 -3.49 15.97
N ALA A 19 -11.18 -3.22 15.86
CA ALA A 19 -12.18 -3.78 16.77
C ALA A 19 -12.22 -5.32 16.69
N LEU A 20 -12.29 -5.88 15.48
CA LEU A 20 -12.23 -7.34 15.26
C LEU A 20 -10.93 -7.95 15.79
N ASN A 21 -9.80 -7.28 15.52
CA ASN A 21 -8.50 -7.74 16.02
C ASN A 21 -8.42 -7.75 17.54
N ARG A 22 -8.92 -6.72 18.22
CA ARG A 22 -8.96 -6.69 19.70
C ARG A 22 -9.77 -7.85 20.24
N GLU A 23 -10.96 -8.08 19.74
CA GLU A 23 -11.80 -9.19 20.17
C GLU A 23 -11.11 -10.54 19.97
N ALA A 24 -10.54 -10.80 18.77
CA ALA A 24 -9.79 -12.02 18.49
C ALA A 24 -8.64 -12.22 19.50
N THR A 25 -7.90 -11.14 19.79
CA THR A 25 -6.78 -11.15 20.73
C THR A 25 -7.24 -11.45 22.17
N GLU A 26 -8.35 -10.87 22.60
CA GLU A 26 -8.93 -11.09 23.93
C GLU A 26 -9.44 -12.51 24.09
N ARG A 27 -10.10 -13.07 23.08
CA ARG A 27 -10.55 -14.48 23.09
C ARG A 27 -9.37 -15.45 23.15
N ALA A 28 -8.31 -15.18 22.35
CA ALA A 28 -7.08 -15.98 22.40
C ALA A 28 -6.41 -15.94 23.77
N LYS A 29 -6.36 -14.78 24.46
CA LYS A 29 -5.84 -14.65 25.83
C LYS A 29 -6.64 -15.46 26.86
N ARG A 30 -7.93 -15.71 26.60
CA ARG A 30 -8.77 -16.58 27.44
C ARG A 30 -8.57 -18.07 27.16
N GLY A 31 -7.66 -18.43 26.26
CA GLY A 31 -7.35 -19.82 25.91
C GLY A 31 -8.21 -20.39 24.80
N GLU A 32 -9.02 -19.57 24.12
CA GLU A 32 -9.78 -20.02 22.96
C GLU A 32 -8.85 -20.24 21.74
N SER A 33 -9.14 -21.28 20.96
CA SER A 33 -8.41 -21.52 19.71
C SER A 33 -8.88 -20.53 18.65
N ILE A 34 -8.06 -19.53 18.33
CA ILE A 34 -8.40 -18.44 17.42
C ILE A 34 -7.48 -18.44 16.21
N VAL A 35 -8.08 -18.30 15.02
CA VAL A 35 -7.39 -17.94 13.77
C VAL A 35 -7.70 -16.48 13.44
N ASN A 36 -6.72 -15.60 13.59
CA ASN A 36 -6.92 -14.17 13.37
C ASN A 36 -6.29 -13.71 12.05
N ALA A 37 -7.10 -13.62 11.02
CA ALA A 37 -6.72 -13.15 9.66
C ALA A 37 -7.18 -11.70 9.38
N THR A 38 -7.30 -10.85 10.41
CA THR A 38 -7.73 -9.45 10.26
C THR A 38 -6.56 -8.48 10.05
N VAL A 39 -5.38 -8.76 10.63
CA VAL A 39 -4.27 -7.83 10.75
C VAL A 39 -3.42 -7.79 9.49
N GLY A 40 -2.96 -6.59 9.11
CA GLY A 40 -2.03 -6.37 8.02
C GLY A 40 -0.56 -6.24 8.47
N ALA A 41 -0.18 -7.02 9.50
CA ALA A 41 1.21 -7.15 9.94
C ALA A 41 1.66 -8.61 9.81
N LEU A 42 2.89 -8.81 9.36
CA LEU A 42 3.45 -10.15 9.20
C LEU A 42 3.76 -10.74 10.57
N LEU A 43 3.17 -11.88 10.87
CA LEU A 43 3.45 -12.66 12.08
C LEU A 43 4.21 -13.94 11.71
N ASP A 44 5.08 -14.40 12.61
CA ASP A 44 5.69 -15.73 12.51
C ASP A 44 4.66 -16.85 12.84
N ASP A 45 5.09 -18.10 12.74
CA ASP A 45 4.19 -19.25 13.04
C ASP A 45 3.94 -19.46 14.54
N GLN A 46 4.56 -18.65 15.40
CA GLN A 46 4.28 -18.56 16.83
C GLN A 46 3.32 -17.40 17.15
N GLY A 47 2.86 -16.66 16.12
CA GLY A 47 1.95 -15.52 16.28
C GLY A 47 2.61 -14.26 16.79
N LYS A 48 3.94 -14.18 16.77
CA LYS A 48 4.71 -12.97 17.12
C LYS A 48 4.94 -12.11 15.87
N LEU A 49 5.06 -10.80 16.09
CA LEU A 49 5.41 -9.89 15.01
C LEU A 49 6.76 -10.29 14.40
N ALA A 50 6.76 -10.55 13.11
CA ALA A 50 7.99 -10.81 12.37
C ALA A 50 8.80 -9.52 12.27
N ILE A 51 10.00 -9.52 12.82
CA ILE A 51 10.89 -8.35 12.88
C ILE A 51 12.18 -8.72 12.15
N LEU A 52 12.66 -7.85 11.26
CA LEU A 52 13.99 -7.97 10.67
C LEU A 52 15.04 -7.53 11.70
N PRO A 53 15.90 -8.41 12.22
CA PRO A 53 16.87 -8.06 13.26
C PRO A 53 17.82 -6.95 12.83
N THR A 54 18.28 -6.95 11.58
CA THR A 54 19.16 -5.91 11.04
C THR A 54 18.45 -4.54 11.01
N ALA A 55 17.17 -4.50 10.64
CA ALA A 55 16.40 -3.26 10.65
C ALA A 55 16.14 -2.75 12.08
N ALA A 56 15.83 -3.65 13.02
CA ALA A 56 15.71 -3.29 14.45
C ALA A 56 17.02 -2.73 15.01
N LYS A 57 18.15 -3.38 14.71
CA LYS A 57 19.48 -2.89 15.11
C LYS A 57 19.76 -1.51 14.53
N ALA A 58 19.43 -1.26 13.27
CA ALA A 58 19.63 0.05 12.64
C ALA A 58 18.87 1.18 13.37
N VAL A 59 17.70 0.88 13.95
CA VAL A 59 16.94 1.84 14.79
C VAL A 59 17.63 2.09 16.12
N HIS A 60 18.11 1.05 16.79
CA HIS A 60 18.81 1.17 18.08
C HIS A 60 20.16 1.88 17.96
N ASP A 61 20.84 1.74 16.83
CA ASP A 61 22.16 2.33 16.60
C ASP A 61 22.11 3.82 16.24
N VAL A 62 20.92 4.42 16.09
CA VAL A 62 20.80 5.87 15.81
C VAL A 62 21.23 6.68 17.04
N PRO A 63 22.20 7.60 16.91
CA PRO A 63 22.64 8.45 18.01
C PRO A 63 21.50 9.31 18.58
N ALA A 64 21.58 9.62 19.89
CA ALA A 64 20.56 10.40 20.58
C ALA A 64 20.32 11.77 19.95
N GLU A 65 21.37 12.42 19.43
CA GLU A 65 21.30 13.72 18.77
C GLU A 65 20.42 13.67 17.49
N GLU A 66 20.43 12.54 16.78
CA GLU A 66 19.59 12.35 15.59
C GLU A 66 18.11 12.15 15.97
N TRP A 67 17.82 11.60 17.14
CA TRP A 67 16.45 11.54 17.66
C TRP A 67 15.94 12.89 18.19
N ALA A 68 16.83 13.69 18.78
CA ALA A 68 16.48 14.96 19.42
C ALA A 68 16.30 16.11 18.42
N ALA A 69 17.00 16.10 17.30
CA ALA A 69 17.00 17.20 16.35
C ALA A 69 15.84 17.13 15.35
N TYR A 70 15.41 18.30 14.86
CA TYR A 70 14.46 18.35 13.74
C TYR A 70 15.08 17.83 12.44
N ALA A 71 14.27 17.11 11.65
CA ALA A 71 14.60 16.83 10.25
C ALA A 71 14.39 18.09 9.39
N PRO A 72 15.04 18.21 8.22
CA PRO A 72 14.61 19.15 7.19
C PRO A 72 13.15 18.90 6.79
N ILE A 73 12.43 19.94 6.38
CA ILE A 73 10.98 19.91 6.14
C ILE A 73 10.59 18.76 5.18
N ALA A 74 11.21 18.69 4.01
CA ALA A 74 10.93 17.64 3.03
C ALA A 74 11.74 16.35 3.26
N GLY A 75 12.51 16.24 4.34
CA GLY A 75 13.43 15.14 4.61
C GLY A 75 14.88 15.48 4.29
N SER A 76 15.84 14.73 4.85
CA SER A 76 17.25 14.94 4.57
C SER A 76 17.60 14.48 3.15
N PRO A 77 18.50 15.19 2.42
CA PRO A 77 18.95 14.78 1.11
C PRO A 77 19.47 13.33 1.06
N ASP A 78 20.17 12.90 2.12
CA ASP A 78 20.68 11.55 2.27
C ASP A 78 19.57 10.49 2.29
N PHE A 79 18.48 10.77 3.03
CA PHE A 79 17.33 9.87 3.07
C PHE A 79 16.63 9.83 1.72
N LEU A 80 16.35 10.97 1.13
CA LEU A 80 15.66 11.05 -0.16
C LEU A 80 16.47 10.37 -1.27
N GLY A 81 17.80 10.57 -1.27
CA GLY A 81 18.70 9.87 -2.18
C GLY A 81 18.67 8.35 -1.99
N ALA A 82 18.74 7.88 -0.73
CA ALA A 82 18.69 6.45 -0.42
C ALA A 82 17.35 5.80 -0.82
N VAL A 83 16.23 6.48 -0.63
CA VAL A 83 14.91 6.00 -1.08
C VAL A 83 14.83 5.93 -2.60
N MET A 84 15.34 6.94 -3.31
CA MET A 84 15.38 6.91 -4.77
C MET A 84 16.31 5.84 -5.31
N ASP A 85 17.42 5.54 -4.63
CA ASP A 85 18.32 4.43 -4.98
C ASP A 85 17.64 3.07 -4.76
N ASP A 86 16.93 2.90 -3.65
CA ASP A 86 16.19 1.67 -3.34
C ASP A 86 15.03 1.42 -4.32
N LEU A 87 14.30 2.46 -4.67
CA LEU A 87 13.13 2.39 -5.55
C LEU A 87 13.49 2.28 -7.03
N LEU A 88 14.39 3.13 -7.49
CA LEU A 88 14.66 3.33 -8.92
C LEU A 88 15.96 2.66 -9.39
N GLY A 89 16.77 2.19 -8.46
CA GLY A 89 18.08 1.60 -8.77
C GLY A 89 18.94 2.54 -9.60
N SER A 90 19.56 2.00 -10.65
CA SER A 90 20.37 2.74 -11.62
C SER A 90 19.58 3.20 -12.87
N ASP A 91 18.25 3.08 -12.88
CA ASP A 91 17.44 3.45 -14.05
C ASP A 91 17.50 4.96 -14.32
N ALA A 92 18.30 5.33 -15.30
CA ALA A 92 18.54 6.72 -15.67
C ALA A 92 17.27 7.43 -16.16
N ARG A 93 16.28 6.71 -16.70
CA ARG A 93 15.03 7.28 -17.20
C ARG A 93 14.26 7.96 -16.05
N TYR A 94 14.18 7.30 -14.91
CA TYR A 94 13.51 7.81 -13.71
C TYR A 94 14.43 8.72 -12.88
N ARG A 95 15.69 8.30 -12.67
CA ARG A 95 16.65 9.03 -11.84
C ARG A 95 16.87 10.48 -12.29
N SER A 96 16.92 10.73 -13.60
CA SER A 96 17.13 12.06 -14.17
C SER A 96 15.96 13.03 -13.96
N CYS A 97 14.78 12.50 -13.64
CA CYS A 97 13.55 13.28 -13.54
C CYS A 97 12.79 13.09 -12.21
N ALA A 98 13.39 12.39 -11.22
CA ALA A 98 12.77 12.15 -9.93
C ALA A 98 13.02 13.31 -8.94
N THR A 99 12.00 13.58 -8.12
CA THR A 99 12.09 14.33 -6.87
C THR A 99 11.35 13.57 -5.77
N ALA A 100 11.62 13.89 -4.50
CA ALA A 100 11.00 13.18 -3.39
C ALA A 100 10.78 14.08 -2.18
N ALA A 101 9.79 13.70 -1.34
CA ALA A 101 9.61 14.26 -0.02
C ALA A 101 9.34 13.14 1.00
N ALA A 102 9.96 13.23 2.17
CA ALA A 102 9.73 12.32 3.27
C ALA A 102 8.30 12.47 3.82
N THR A 103 7.70 11.37 4.18
CA THR A 103 6.33 11.32 4.69
C THR A 103 6.21 10.38 5.89
N PRO A 104 5.20 10.55 6.77
CA PRO A 104 4.93 9.61 7.85
C PRO A 104 4.34 8.30 7.30
N GLY A 105 5.19 7.44 6.73
CA GLY A 105 4.82 6.21 6.04
C GLY A 105 4.16 6.45 4.68
N GLY A 106 3.71 5.38 4.02
CA GLY A 106 2.98 5.47 2.75
C GLY A 106 1.71 6.31 2.83
N SER A 107 1.01 6.30 3.98
CA SER A 107 -0.20 7.13 4.18
C SER A 107 0.06 8.62 3.96
N GLY A 108 1.21 9.13 4.40
CA GLY A 108 1.60 10.51 4.14
C GLY A 108 1.85 10.79 2.67
N ALA A 109 2.43 9.83 1.93
CA ALA A 109 2.62 9.95 0.48
C ALA A 109 1.28 10.02 -0.26
N LEU A 110 0.34 9.14 0.09
CA LEU A 110 -1.01 9.14 -0.48
C LEU A 110 -1.75 10.46 -0.21
N ARG A 111 -1.65 10.97 1.05
CA ARG A 111 -2.23 12.26 1.40
C ARG A 111 -1.63 13.41 0.58
N HIS A 112 -0.32 13.40 0.38
CA HIS A 112 0.35 14.42 -0.43
C HIS A 112 -0.08 14.37 -1.90
N ALA A 113 -0.30 13.20 -2.47
CA ALA A 113 -0.84 13.06 -3.81
C ALA A 113 -2.25 13.66 -3.90
N LEU A 114 -3.14 13.32 -2.96
CA LEU A 114 -4.49 13.89 -2.92
C LEU A 114 -4.49 15.43 -2.80
N ALA A 115 -3.67 15.96 -1.89
CA ALA A 115 -3.64 17.38 -1.61
C ALA A 115 -3.03 18.24 -2.72
N ASN A 116 -2.09 17.70 -3.51
CA ASN A 116 -1.33 18.47 -4.49
C ASN A 116 -1.71 18.20 -5.95
N PHE A 117 -2.44 17.11 -6.25
CA PHE A 117 -2.80 16.75 -7.62
C PHE A 117 -4.31 16.81 -7.90
N LEU A 118 -5.12 17.13 -6.89
CA LEU A 118 -6.56 17.37 -7.02
C LEU A 118 -6.95 18.67 -6.36
N GLU A 119 -7.90 19.38 -6.97
CA GLU A 119 -8.58 20.51 -6.33
C GLU A 119 -9.63 20.02 -5.32
N HIS A 120 -10.11 20.91 -4.43
CA HIS A 120 -11.19 20.63 -3.49
C HIS A 120 -12.43 20.12 -4.24
N GLY A 121 -13.06 19.08 -3.71
CA GLY A 121 -14.24 18.45 -4.29
C GLY A 121 -13.99 17.57 -5.52
N GLN A 122 -12.77 17.52 -6.05
CA GLN A 122 -12.41 16.56 -7.10
C GLN A 122 -12.24 15.14 -6.53
N ALA A 123 -12.32 14.14 -7.40
CA ALA A 123 -12.21 12.74 -7.03
C ALA A 123 -10.88 12.13 -7.49
N MET A 124 -10.29 11.29 -6.65
CA MET A 124 -9.31 10.31 -7.10
C MET A 124 -10.01 9.06 -7.63
N LEU A 125 -9.36 8.33 -8.53
CA LEU A 125 -9.83 7.09 -9.11
C LEU A 125 -9.01 5.90 -8.54
N THR A 126 -9.70 4.80 -8.21
CA THR A 126 -9.06 3.53 -7.84
C THR A 126 -9.97 2.35 -8.19
N THR A 127 -9.53 1.13 -7.94
CA THR A 127 -10.29 -0.11 -8.17
C THR A 127 -11.48 -0.24 -7.20
N SER A 128 -12.49 -1.04 -7.56
CA SER A 128 -13.68 -1.31 -6.71
C SER A 128 -13.31 -1.99 -5.38
N TYR A 129 -12.23 -2.79 -5.36
CA TYR A 129 -11.56 -3.22 -4.14
C TYR A 129 -10.37 -2.30 -3.89
N TYR A 130 -10.26 -1.72 -2.70
CA TYR A 130 -9.15 -0.83 -2.35
C TYR A 130 -8.91 -0.82 -0.83
N TRP A 131 -7.77 -0.34 -0.43
CA TRP A 131 -7.45 -0.13 0.98
C TRP A 131 -8.36 0.97 1.55
N SER A 132 -9.29 0.58 2.44
CA SER A 132 -10.36 1.47 2.94
C SER A 132 -9.89 2.85 3.44
N PRO A 133 -8.70 3.02 4.04
CA PRO A 133 -8.21 4.34 4.42
C PRO A 133 -7.96 5.33 3.26
N TYR A 134 -7.99 4.91 1.98
CA TYR A 134 -8.02 5.89 0.87
C TYR A 134 -9.23 6.82 0.97
N GLN A 135 -10.40 6.28 1.39
CA GLN A 135 -11.59 7.10 1.63
C GLN A 135 -11.35 8.13 2.73
N THR A 136 -10.82 7.69 3.89
CA THR A 136 -10.53 8.60 5.02
C THR A 136 -9.53 9.69 4.63
N LEU A 137 -8.48 9.32 3.88
CA LEU A 137 -7.48 10.28 3.40
C LEU A 137 -8.08 11.29 2.42
N ALA A 138 -8.97 10.82 1.53
CA ALA A 138 -9.66 11.69 0.59
C ALA A 138 -10.61 12.66 1.32
N ASP A 139 -11.43 12.16 2.25
CA ASP A 139 -12.35 12.96 3.05
C ASP A 139 -11.62 14.04 3.87
N GLU A 140 -10.49 13.67 4.53
CA GLU A 140 -9.67 14.63 5.28
C GLU A 140 -8.98 15.67 4.38
N CYS A 141 -8.81 15.38 3.11
CA CYS A 141 -8.32 16.33 2.12
C CYS A 141 -9.44 17.07 1.40
N GLU A 142 -10.71 16.86 1.75
CA GLU A 142 -11.88 17.38 1.03
C GLU A 142 -11.91 16.97 -0.45
N ARG A 143 -11.51 15.71 -0.71
CA ARG A 143 -11.57 15.05 -2.02
C ARG A 143 -12.54 13.87 -1.93
N ARG A 144 -12.85 13.29 -3.07
CA ARG A 144 -13.72 12.11 -3.16
C ARG A 144 -12.95 10.92 -3.71
N VAL A 145 -13.49 9.73 -3.50
CA VAL A 145 -13.04 8.50 -4.14
C VAL A 145 -14.08 8.06 -5.17
N GLU A 146 -13.66 7.83 -6.39
CA GLU A 146 -14.42 7.13 -7.43
C GLU A 146 -13.74 5.81 -7.74
N THR A 147 -14.53 4.80 -8.10
CA THR A 147 -14.02 3.46 -8.37
C THR A 147 -14.45 2.96 -9.73
N PHE A 148 -13.68 2.01 -10.26
CA PHE A 148 -14.05 1.19 -11.41
C PHE A 148 -13.96 -0.29 -11.04
N GLU A 149 -14.71 -1.15 -11.74
CA GLU A 149 -14.66 -2.60 -11.49
C GLU A 149 -13.26 -3.14 -11.76
N MET A 150 -12.65 -3.71 -10.71
CA MET A 150 -11.26 -4.18 -10.74
C MET A 150 -11.05 -5.34 -11.68
N PHE A 151 -12.01 -6.27 -11.74
CA PHE A 151 -11.89 -7.51 -12.48
C PHE A 151 -12.87 -7.54 -13.66
N ASP A 152 -12.41 -8.03 -14.80
CA ASP A 152 -13.26 -8.35 -15.93
C ASP A 152 -13.95 -9.73 -15.75
N ALA A 153 -14.74 -10.14 -16.74
CA ALA A 153 -15.45 -11.41 -16.72
C ALA A 153 -14.51 -12.65 -16.70
N SER A 154 -13.25 -12.50 -17.10
CA SER A 154 -12.24 -13.56 -17.07
C SER A 154 -11.50 -13.63 -15.72
N GLY A 155 -11.71 -12.65 -14.84
CA GLY A 155 -11.00 -12.50 -13.58
C GLY A 155 -9.64 -11.80 -13.72
N GLY A 156 -9.33 -11.25 -14.88
CA GLY A 156 -8.17 -10.39 -15.12
C GLY A 156 -8.43 -8.93 -14.71
N PHE A 157 -7.39 -8.09 -14.76
CA PHE A 157 -7.55 -6.66 -14.48
C PHE A 157 -8.38 -5.98 -15.57
N ASN A 158 -9.41 -5.24 -15.16
CA ASN A 158 -10.40 -4.65 -16.07
C ASN A 158 -9.89 -3.33 -16.69
N VAL A 159 -9.08 -3.47 -17.72
CA VAL A 159 -8.47 -2.33 -18.45
C VAL A 159 -9.53 -1.45 -19.11
N ASP A 160 -10.61 -2.04 -19.62
CA ASP A 160 -11.68 -1.26 -20.31
C ASP A 160 -12.49 -0.43 -19.30
N ALA A 161 -12.76 -0.97 -18.10
CA ALA A 161 -13.41 -0.19 -17.04
C ALA A 161 -12.50 0.96 -16.54
N LEU A 162 -11.19 0.72 -16.43
CA LEU A 162 -10.22 1.78 -16.11
C LEU A 162 -10.24 2.87 -17.19
N ASP A 163 -10.15 2.50 -18.47
CA ASP A 163 -10.15 3.45 -19.60
C ASP A 163 -11.40 4.34 -19.59
N ALA A 164 -12.58 3.74 -19.43
CA ALA A 164 -13.85 4.46 -19.35
C ALA A 164 -13.93 5.38 -18.13
N ALA A 165 -13.42 4.94 -16.97
CA ALA A 165 -13.44 5.72 -15.74
C ALA A 165 -12.48 6.92 -15.82
N VAL A 166 -11.30 6.76 -16.39
CA VAL A 166 -10.35 7.86 -16.63
C VAL A 166 -10.94 8.88 -17.60
N ALA A 167 -11.56 8.44 -18.69
CA ALA A 167 -12.25 9.33 -19.65
C ALA A 167 -13.35 10.14 -18.96
N LYS A 168 -14.20 9.47 -18.16
CA LYS A 168 -15.26 10.11 -17.37
C LYS A 168 -14.69 11.15 -16.40
N GLN A 169 -13.64 10.80 -15.69
CA GLN A 169 -13.03 11.71 -14.71
C GLN A 169 -12.42 12.95 -15.36
N ILE A 170 -11.71 12.78 -16.49
CA ILE A 170 -11.18 13.92 -17.26
C ILE A 170 -12.32 14.82 -17.77
N ALA A 171 -13.39 14.25 -18.29
CA ALA A 171 -14.54 15.02 -18.75
C ALA A 171 -15.21 15.81 -17.61
N ALA A 172 -15.27 15.24 -16.41
CA ALA A 172 -15.94 15.86 -15.26
C ALA A 172 -15.11 16.93 -14.55
N GLN A 173 -13.78 16.78 -14.50
CA GLN A 173 -12.90 17.60 -13.64
C GLN A 173 -11.61 18.08 -14.32
N GLY A 174 -11.42 17.79 -15.61
CA GLY A 174 -10.30 18.27 -16.41
C GLY A 174 -8.97 17.56 -16.16
N ARG A 175 -8.92 16.57 -15.27
CA ARG A 175 -7.72 15.79 -14.92
C ARG A 175 -8.09 14.44 -14.34
N ALA A 176 -7.13 13.52 -14.28
CA ALA A 176 -7.27 12.27 -13.55
C ALA A 176 -6.12 12.07 -12.55
N LEU A 177 -6.46 11.60 -11.35
CA LEU A 177 -5.52 11.06 -10.38
C LEU A 177 -5.92 9.61 -10.10
N LEU A 178 -5.09 8.68 -10.53
CA LEU A 178 -5.30 7.24 -10.40
C LEU A 178 -4.38 6.66 -9.33
N PHE A 179 -4.94 5.95 -8.34
CA PHE A 179 -4.19 5.17 -7.37
C PHE A 179 -4.26 3.69 -7.74
N LEU A 180 -3.11 3.08 -7.97
CA LEU A 180 -2.94 1.65 -8.19
C LEU A 180 -2.06 1.07 -7.08
N ASN A 181 -2.63 0.18 -6.27
CA ASN A 181 -1.85 -0.59 -5.30
C ASN A 181 -1.40 -1.89 -5.97
N ASP A 182 -0.19 -1.90 -6.52
CA ASP A 182 0.41 -3.02 -7.24
C ASP A 182 1.94 -2.98 -7.10
N PRO A 183 2.60 -4.13 -6.99
CA PRO A 183 2.07 -5.50 -6.87
C PRO A 183 1.52 -5.83 -5.47
N CYS A 184 0.84 -6.99 -5.36
CA CYS A 184 0.29 -7.49 -4.10
C CYS A 184 -0.81 -6.60 -3.51
N HIS A 185 -1.79 -6.29 -4.32
CA HIS A 185 -2.92 -5.41 -4.00
C HIS A 185 -3.58 -5.73 -2.65
N ASN A 186 -3.77 -4.73 -1.83
CA ASN A 186 -4.59 -4.80 -0.63
C ASN A 186 -6.02 -4.27 -0.94
N PRO A 187 -7.08 -5.09 -0.92
CA PRO A 187 -7.19 -6.36 -0.16
C PRO A 187 -7.06 -7.67 -0.97
N THR A 188 -6.88 -7.64 -2.29
CA THR A 188 -7.10 -8.82 -3.13
C THR A 188 -5.90 -9.76 -3.27
N GLY A 189 -4.69 -9.28 -2.99
CA GLY A 189 -3.45 -10.02 -3.25
C GLY A 189 -3.07 -10.09 -4.73
N TYR A 190 -3.89 -9.50 -5.60
CA TYR A 190 -3.66 -9.50 -7.04
C TYR A 190 -2.40 -8.72 -7.40
N SER A 191 -1.69 -9.21 -8.41
CA SER A 191 -0.62 -8.47 -9.07
C SER A 191 -0.88 -8.49 -10.57
N MET A 192 -0.81 -7.32 -11.21
CA MET A 192 -0.99 -7.24 -12.65
C MET A 192 0.14 -7.96 -13.38
N SER A 193 -0.21 -8.68 -14.44
CA SER A 193 0.73 -9.27 -15.38
C SER A 193 1.39 -8.19 -16.25
N GLU A 194 2.47 -8.54 -16.92
CA GLU A 194 3.14 -7.65 -17.88
C GLU A 194 2.19 -7.21 -19.00
N ALA A 195 1.35 -8.12 -19.49
CA ALA A 195 0.36 -7.83 -20.53
C ALA A 195 -0.70 -6.83 -20.05
N GLU A 196 -1.19 -6.98 -18.82
CA GLU A 196 -2.15 -6.07 -18.21
C GLU A 196 -1.52 -4.68 -17.98
N TRP A 197 -0.29 -4.64 -17.46
CA TRP A 197 0.45 -3.38 -17.33
C TRP A 197 0.65 -2.67 -18.67
N LYS A 198 1.05 -3.39 -19.72
CA LYS A 198 1.19 -2.83 -21.07
C LYS A 198 -0.11 -2.23 -21.57
N ALA A 199 -1.23 -2.93 -21.39
CA ALA A 199 -2.55 -2.43 -21.80
C ALA A 199 -2.97 -1.20 -20.99
N VAL A 200 -2.77 -1.19 -19.67
CA VAL A 200 -3.04 -0.04 -18.79
C VAL A 200 -2.23 1.18 -19.24
N VAL A 201 -0.93 1.02 -19.45
CA VAL A 201 -0.03 2.11 -19.86
C VAL A 201 -0.42 2.68 -21.23
N GLU A 202 -0.80 1.83 -22.18
CA GLU A 202 -1.29 2.26 -23.50
C GLU A 202 -2.55 3.14 -23.37
N ARG A 203 -3.54 2.71 -22.55
CA ARG A 203 -4.77 3.48 -22.34
C ARG A 203 -4.49 4.81 -21.64
N LEU A 204 -3.73 4.78 -20.55
CA LEU A 204 -3.38 5.99 -19.80
C LEU A 204 -2.59 6.98 -20.65
N GLY A 205 -1.69 6.50 -21.50
CA GLY A 205 -0.96 7.34 -22.42
C GLY A 205 -1.85 8.13 -23.39
N ARG A 206 -2.90 7.49 -23.96
CA ARG A 206 -3.86 8.16 -24.84
C ARG A 206 -4.61 9.30 -24.13
N HIS A 207 -4.92 9.14 -22.86
CA HIS A 207 -5.56 10.17 -22.05
C HIS A 207 -4.58 11.28 -21.68
N ALA A 208 -3.35 10.92 -21.34
CA ALA A 208 -2.30 11.85 -20.94
C ALA A 208 -1.89 12.80 -22.08
N ASP A 209 -2.07 12.41 -23.33
CA ASP A 209 -1.85 13.30 -24.50
C ASP A 209 -2.90 14.43 -24.59
N ARG A 210 -3.98 14.36 -23.83
CA ARG A 210 -5.14 15.27 -23.93
C ARG A 210 -5.44 16.05 -22.66
N ALA A 211 -5.06 15.51 -21.50
CA ALA A 211 -5.34 16.10 -20.20
C ALA A 211 -4.29 15.66 -19.18
N PRO A 212 -4.10 16.40 -18.08
CA PRO A 212 -3.24 15.98 -16.98
C PRO A 212 -3.71 14.65 -16.38
N VAL A 213 -2.86 13.63 -16.49
CA VAL A 213 -3.02 12.33 -15.86
C VAL A 213 -1.89 12.13 -14.86
N THR A 214 -2.23 11.80 -13.63
CA THR A 214 -1.29 11.44 -12.58
C THR A 214 -1.57 10.00 -12.15
N VAL A 215 -0.55 9.16 -12.20
CA VAL A 215 -0.62 7.76 -11.74
C VAL A 215 0.21 7.62 -10.49
N LEU A 216 -0.42 7.24 -9.38
CA LEU A 216 0.27 6.88 -8.15
C LEU A 216 0.30 5.37 -7.99
N LEU A 217 1.50 4.83 -7.88
CA LEU A 217 1.77 3.44 -7.54
C LEU A 217 1.97 3.33 -6.03
N ASP A 218 1.00 2.70 -5.34
CA ASP A 218 1.16 2.32 -3.94
C ASP A 218 1.87 0.97 -3.88
N ILE A 219 3.17 1.02 -3.64
CA ILE A 219 4.08 -0.13 -3.68
C ILE A 219 4.35 -0.74 -2.29
N ALA A 220 3.45 -0.50 -1.34
CA ALA A 220 3.67 -0.89 0.06
C ALA A 220 4.00 -2.38 0.26
N TYR A 221 3.53 -3.27 -0.63
CA TYR A 221 3.71 -4.72 -0.51
C TYR A 221 4.67 -5.30 -1.57
N ALA A 222 5.26 -4.49 -2.42
CA ALA A 222 6.11 -4.94 -3.54
C ALA A 222 7.23 -5.90 -3.11
N ALA A 223 7.83 -5.68 -1.94
CA ALA A 223 8.89 -6.53 -1.40
C ALA A 223 8.46 -7.97 -1.05
N TYR A 224 7.15 -8.25 -1.02
CA TYR A 224 6.59 -9.56 -0.65
C TYR A 224 5.84 -10.25 -1.80
N GLY A 225 5.90 -9.69 -3.00
CA GLY A 225 5.36 -10.28 -4.23
C GLY A 225 6.40 -11.08 -5.02
N GLU A 226 5.90 -11.77 -6.04
CA GLU A 226 6.77 -12.44 -7.02
C GLU A 226 7.15 -11.51 -8.19
N THR A 227 6.38 -10.44 -8.40
CA THR A 227 6.67 -9.44 -9.41
C THR A 227 7.84 -8.56 -8.98
N ASP A 228 8.85 -8.49 -9.81
CA ASP A 228 9.96 -7.55 -9.62
C ASP A 228 9.47 -6.12 -9.91
N LEU A 229 9.74 -5.21 -8.99
CA LEU A 229 9.39 -3.80 -9.16
C LEU A 229 10.05 -3.16 -10.39
N ALA A 230 11.24 -3.63 -10.79
CA ALA A 230 11.90 -3.18 -12.01
C ALA A 230 11.03 -3.42 -13.25
N ARG A 231 10.27 -4.52 -13.31
CA ARG A 231 9.32 -4.79 -14.41
C ARG A 231 8.16 -3.80 -14.44
N VAL A 232 7.69 -3.39 -13.27
CA VAL A 232 6.63 -2.36 -13.17
C VAL A 232 7.17 -1.00 -13.65
N LEU A 233 8.39 -0.64 -13.26
CA LEU A 233 9.07 0.56 -13.76
C LEU A 233 9.25 0.52 -15.28
N ASP A 234 9.71 -0.59 -15.83
CA ASP A 234 9.85 -0.78 -17.28
C ASP A 234 8.51 -0.63 -18.00
N ALA A 235 7.45 -1.25 -17.49
CA ALA A 235 6.12 -1.14 -18.06
C ALA A 235 5.58 0.30 -18.04
N CYS A 236 5.84 1.06 -16.96
CA CYS A 236 5.38 2.44 -16.81
C CYS A 236 6.25 3.47 -17.53
N ALA A 237 7.47 3.13 -17.95
CA ALA A 237 8.40 4.07 -18.59
C ALA A 237 7.82 4.81 -19.82
N PRO A 238 6.96 4.22 -20.67
CA PRO A 238 6.32 4.95 -21.78
C PRO A 238 5.40 6.10 -21.35
N LEU A 239 5.03 6.21 -20.09
CA LEU A 239 4.26 7.34 -19.54
C LEU A 239 5.14 8.53 -19.16
N LEU A 240 6.46 8.35 -19.02
CA LEU A 240 7.38 9.45 -18.71
C LEU A 240 7.29 10.56 -19.79
N GLY A 241 7.09 11.80 -19.35
CA GLY A 241 6.88 12.95 -20.23
C GLY A 241 5.45 13.12 -20.77
N ARG A 242 4.55 12.17 -20.47
CA ARG A 242 3.12 12.23 -20.83
C ARG A 242 2.24 12.35 -19.57
N ALA A 243 2.52 11.57 -18.55
CA ALA A 243 1.84 11.58 -17.27
C ALA A 243 2.82 11.84 -16.12
N ALA A 244 2.34 12.36 -15.01
CA ALA A 244 3.11 12.37 -13.77
C ALA A 244 3.03 10.97 -13.14
N ILE A 245 4.19 10.38 -12.80
CA ILE A 245 4.25 9.07 -12.15
C ILE A 245 4.71 9.28 -10.71
N LEU A 246 3.89 8.87 -9.76
CA LEU A 246 4.13 8.98 -8.34
C LEU A 246 4.30 7.59 -7.71
N PHE A 247 5.16 7.48 -6.71
CA PHE A 247 5.35 6.25 -5.94
C PHE A 247 5.16 6.55 -4.45
N ALA A 248 4.25 5.81 -3.81
CA ALA A 248 4.13 5.82 -2.36
C ALA A 248 5.06 4.74 -1.78
N TRP A 249 6.29 5.14 -1.48
CA TRP A 249 7.28 4.28 -0.85
C TRP A 249 7.08 4.23 0.66
N SER A 250 7.24 3.05 1.28
CA SER A 250 7.02 2.87 2.72
C SER A 250 7.98 1.86 3.33
N ALA A 251 8.64 2.24 4.41
CA ALA A 251 9.44 1.34 5.22
C ALA A 251 8.61 0.35 6.06
N SER A 252 7.30 0.62 6.23
CA SER A 252 6.46 -0.12 7.18
C SER A 252 6.42 -1.62 6.93
N LYS A 253 6.29 -2.05 5.65
CA LYS A 253 6.26 -3.48 5.28
C LYS A 253 7.65 -3.97 4.91
N GLN A 254 8.34 -3.21 4.07
CA GLN A 254 9.66 -3.56 3.54
C GLN A 254 10.69 -3.88 4.63
N PHE A 255 10.63 -3.15 5.76
CA PHE A 255 11.54 -3.32 6.90
C PHE A 255 10.83 -3.79 8.18
N THR A 256 9.56 -4.19 8.11
CA THR A 256 8.74 -4.63 9.25
C THR A 256 8.64 -3.62 10.41
N HIS A 257 8.84 -2.33 10.13
CA HIS A 257 8.81 -1.25 11.12
C HIS A 257 7.53 -0.41 10.99
N TYR A 258 6.39 -1.04 11.21
CA TYR A 258 5.05 -0.46 11.02
C TYR A 258 4.82 0.81 11.85
N GLY A 259 5.31 0.83 13.08
CA GLY A 259 5.16 1.94 14.03
C GLY A 259 6.15 3.10 13.83
N LEU A 260 7.22 2.92 13.08
CA LEU A 260 8.27 3.94 12.90
C LEU A 260 7.80 5.12 12.05
N ARG A 261 6.78 4.91 11.21
CA ARG A 261 6.15 5.93 10.34
C ARG A 261 7.15 6.60 9.40
N VAL A 262 7.95 5.83 8.68
CA VAL A 262 8.89 6.31 7.66
C VAL A 262 8.41 5.93 6.27
N GLY A 263 8.36 6.90 5.37
CA GLY A 263 8.01 6.76 3.97
C GLY A 263 8.45 7.95 3.14
N ALA A 264 8.14 7.93 1.87
CA ALA A 264 8.35 9.03 0.95
C ALA A 264 7.34 9.00 -0.20
N LEU A 265 6.96 10.19 -0.68
CA LEU A 265 6.39 10.33 -2.02
C LEU A 265 7.54 10.63 -2.98
N VAL A 266 7.73 9.77 -3.96
CA VAL A 266 8.68 9.97 -5.07
C VAL A 266 7.87 10.33 -6.31
N ALA A 267 8.25 11.39 -7.02
CA ALA A 267 7.59 11.85 -8.24
C ALA A 267 8.59 11.85 -9.41
N ALA A 268 8.26 11.15 -10.49
CA ALA A 268 9.02 11.16 -11.74
C ALA A 268 8.32 12.07 -12.76
N ILE A 269 8.91 13.24 -13.00
CA ILE A 269 8.37 14.30 -13.84
C ILE A 269 9.52 14.89 -14.69
N PRO A 270 9.60 14.56 -15.98
CA PRO A 270 10.70 15.00 -16.86
C PRO A 270 10.80 16.51 -17.05
N ASP A 271 9.67 17.23 -17.11
CA ASP A 271 9.72 18.69 -17.19
C ASP A 271 10.32 19.31 -15.94
N ALA A 272 11.43 20.02 -16.08
CA ALA A 272 12.20 20.55 -14.95
C ALA A 272 11.45 21.64 -14.19
N LYS A 273 10.61 22.45 -14.87
CA LYS A 273 9.83 23.51 -14.25
C LYS A 273 8.68 22.91 -13.42
N GLU A 274 7.97 21.94 -13.97
CA GLU A 274 6.92 21.23 -13.27
C GLU A 274 7.48 20.46 -12.07
N ARG A 275 8.59 19.75 -12.26
CA ARG A 275 9.27 19.02 -11.17
C ARG A 275 9.64 19.93 -10.00
N ALA A 276 10.21 21.11 -10.28
CA ALA A 276 10.55 22.10 -9.24
C ALA A 276 9.29 22.65 -8.53
N ALA A 277 8.19 22.83 -9.26
CA ALA A 277 6.92 23.24 -8.68
C ALA A 277 6.35 22.14 -7.76
N VAL A 278 6.43 20.87 -8.17
CA VAL A 278 6.00 19.73 -7.36
C VAL A 278 6.86 19.60 -6.10
N GLU A 279 8.18 19.72 -6.21
CA GLU A 279 9.09 19.71 -5.05
C GLU A 279 8.72 20.79 -4.04
N SER A 280 8.46 22.01 -4.51
CA SER A 280 8.04 23.12 -3.66
C SER A 280 6.68 22.85 -3.00
N ALA A 281 5.70 22.34 -3.74
CA ALA A 281 4.37 22.00 -3.24
C ALA A 281 4.43 20.88 -2.19
N LEU A 282 5.23 19.85 -2.40
CA LEU A 282 5.43 18.77 -1.43
C LEU A 282 6.08 19.30 -0.15
N SER A 283 7.11 20.14 -0.25
CA SER A 283 7.74 20.77 0.91
C SER A 283 6.76 21.65 1.69
N TYR A 284 5.96 22.45 0.99
CA TYR A 284 4.92 23.28 1.61
C TYR A 284 3.87 22.41 2.33
N SER A 285 3.44 21.33 1.71
CA SER A 285 2.50 20.36 2.30
C SER A 285 3.07 19.67 3.53
N CYS A 286 4.37 19.29 3.52
CA CYS A 286 5.06 18.78 4.70
C CYS A 286 4.98 19.78 5.85
N ARG A 287 5.31 21.05 5.58
CA ARG A 287 5.29 22.11 6.60
C ARG A 287 3.90 22.33 7.18
N GLY A 288 2.86 22.27 6.35
CA GLY A 288 1.48 22.53 6.75
C GLY A 288 0.78 21.36 7.46
N THR A 289 1.39 20.15 7.46
CA THR A 289 0.77 18.96 8.06
C THR A 289 1.51 18.45 9.29
N TRP A 290 2.70 17.93 9.11
CA TRP A 290 3.51 17.34 10.20
C TRP A 290 4.78 18.11 10.50
N SER A 291 4.98 19.26 9.86
CA SER A 291 6.15 20.13 9.96
C SER A 291 7.45 19.49 9.44
N ASN A 292 7.82 18.33 9.91
CA ASN A 292 8.90 17.45 9.43
C ASN A 292 8.67 16.03 9.96
N CYS A 293 9.30 15.05 9.33
CA CYS A 293 9.18 13.65 9.71
C CYS A 293 10.11 13.28 10.87
N ASN A 294 9.90 12.08 11.42
CA ASN A 294 10.72 11.46 12.46
C ASN A 294 12.18 11.31 12.02
N ARG A 295 13.06 12.22 12.44
CA ARG A 295 14.47 12.27 12.02
C ARG A 295 15.23 11.01 12.39
N GLY A 296 15.04 10.46 13.60
CA GLY A 296 15.69 9.22 14.00
C GLY A 296 15.31 8.04 13.11
N GLY A 297 14.01 7.94 12.77
CA GLY A 297 13.52 6.93 11.84
C GLY A 297 14.07 7.11 10.41
N LEU A 298 14.11 8.35 9.90
CA LEU A 298 14.73 8.64 8.61
C LEU A 298 16.21 8.22 8.60
N ARG A 299 16.96 8.54 9.66
CA ARG A 299 18.38 8.18 9.80
C ARG A 299 18.58 6.67 9.86
N ALA A 300 17.78 5.94 10.64
CA ALA A 300 17.85 4.49 10.72
C ALA A 300 17.73 3.83 9.34
N ILE A 301 16.71 4.24 8.58
CA ILE A 301 16.48 3.71 7.23
C ILE A 301 17.59 4.15 6.27
N THR A 302 18.07 5.38 6.37
CA THR A 302 19.20 5.86 5.55
C THR A 302 20.46 5.02 5.79
N ASN A 303 20.80 4.77 7.05
CA ASN A 303 21.96 3.96 7.41
C ASN A 303 21.83 2.54 6.87
N LEU A 304 20.63 1.95 6.97
CA LEU A 304 20.34 0.62 6.46
C LEU A 304 20.51 0.54 4.93
N LEU A 305 19.97 1.50 4.19
CA LEU A 305 19.99 1.50 2.73
C LEU A 305 21.37 1.84 2.15
N LYS A 306 22.09 2.78 2.79
CA LYS A 306 23.39 3.24 2.30
C LYS A 306 24.56 2.34 2.70
N ASN A 307 24.40 1.46 3.67
CA ASN A 307 25.41 0.48 4.04
C ASN A 307 25.18 -0.83 3.28
N PRO A 308 26.06 -1.24 2.34
CA PRO A 308 25.86 -2.43 1.53
C PRO A 308 25.72 -3.72 2.33
N GLU A 309 26.44 -3.85 3.45
CA GLU A 309 26.40 -5.03 4.32
C GLU A 309 25.06 -5.13 5.04
N LEU A 310 24.60 -4.02 5.64
CA LEU A 310 23.30 -3.96 6.31
C LEU A 310 22.16 -4.17 5.31
N ALA A 311 22.23 -3.56 4.14
CA ALA A 311 21.24 -3.72 3.08
C ALA A 311 21.17 -5.18 2.61
N ALA A 312 22.31 -5.85 2.44
CA ALA A 312 22.37 -7.26 2.05
C ALA A 312 21.80 -8.17 3.14
N ALA A 313 22.20 -7.96 4.40
CA ALA A 313 21.69 -8.72 5.55
C ALA A 313 20.17 -8.57 5.68
N CYS A 314 19.66 -7.34 5.61
CA CYS A 314 18.24 -7.06 5.69
C CYS A 314 17.44 -7.69 4.52
N ARG A 315 18.01 -7.72 3.31
CA ARG A 315 17.40 -8.44 2.18
C ARG A 315 17.32 -9.94 2.45
N ALA A 316 18.38 -10.55 2.92
CA ALA A 316 18.41 -11.99 3.24
C ALA A 316 17.39 -12.37 4.32
N GLU A 317 17.28 -11.55 5.38
CA GLU A 317 16.27 -11.71 6.43
C GLU A 317 14.84 -11.61 5.87
N ARG A 318 14.57 -10.62 5.01
CA ARG A 318 13.29 -10.42 4.35
C ARG A 318 12.95 -11.56 3.38
N ASP A 319 13.92 -12.08 2.65
CA ASP A 319 13.74 -13.23 1.76
C ASP A 319 13.29 -14.47 2.55
N GLY A 320 13.85 -14.70 3.75
CA GLY A 320 13.36 -15.73 4.66
C GLY A 320 11.89 -15.54 5.08
N MET A 321 11.48 -14.30 5.34
CA MET A 321 10.06 -13.98 5.65
C MET A 321 9.17 -14.13 4.40
N LYS A 322 9.67 -13.78 3.23
CA LYS A 322 8.98 -14.00 1.96
C LYS A 322 8.76 -15.48 1.70
N ASP A 323 9.76 -16.33 1.96
CA ASP A 323 9.64 -17.78 1.83
C ASP A 323 8.61 -18.38 2.80
N MET A 324 8.54 -17.89 4.03
CA MET A 324 7.49 -18.27 4.97
C MET A 324 6.11 -17.92 4.41
N LEU A 325 5.94 -16.71 3.87
CA LEU A 325 4.68 -16.26 3.27
C LEU A 325 4.33 -17.09 2.01
N ARG A 326 5.30 -17.43 1.16
CA ARG A 326 5.11 -18.30 -0.01
C ARG A 326 4.54 -19.67 0.37
N LYS A 327 5.01 -20.27 1.46
CA LYS A 327 4.47 -21.56 1.96
C LYS A 327 3.00 -21.42 2.33
N ARG A 328 2.64 -20.33 3.03
CA ARG A 328 1.25 -20.03 3.39
C ARG A 328 0.37 -19.81 2.16
N VAL A 329 0.85 -19.05 1.17
CA VAL A 329 0.16 -18.82 -0.11
C VAL A 329 -0.05 -20.14 -0.86
N ALA A 330 0.97 -20.97 -0.96
CA ALA A 330 0.88 -22.27 -1.62
C ALA A 330 -0.11 -23.22 -0.90
N ALA A 331 -0.08 -23.27 0.44
CA ALA A 331 -1.01 -24.06 1.24
C ALA A 331 -2.46 -23.55 1.06
N PHE A 332 -2.68 -22.23 1.12
CA PHE A 332 -3.99 -21.62 0.90
C PHE A 332 -4.52 -21.96 -0.50
N ASN A 333 -3.75 -21.71 -1.55
CA ASN A 333 -4.17 -21.97 -2.93
C ASN A 333 -4.55 -23.44 -3.14
N ARG A 334 -3.71 -24.36 -2.68
CA ARG A 334 -3.97 -25.82 -2.76
C ARG A 334 -5.32 -26.19 -2.14
N GLU A 335 -5.56 -25.72 -0.92
CA GLU A 335 -6.76 -26.09 -0.18
C GLU A 335 -8.01 -25.35 -0.65
N ALA A 336 -7.87 -24.08 -1.01
CA ALA A 336 -8.95 -23.27 -1.55
C ALA A 336 -9.45 -23.80 -2.91
N HIS A 337 -8.51 -24.19 -3.80
CA HIS A 337 -8.84 -24.84 -5.08
C HIS A 337 -9.56 -26.16 -4.86
N ALA A 338 -9.07 -27.01 -3.96
CA ALA A 338 -9.71 -28.32 -3.66
C ALA A 338 -11.15 -28.17 -3.16
N ARG A 339 -11.50 -27.05 -2.54
CA ARG A 339 -12.85 -26.75 -2.01
C ARG A 339 -13.67 -25.82 -2.91
N GLY A 340 -13.15 -25.44 -4.08
CA GLY A 340 -13.86 -24.62 -5.06
C GLY A 340 -14.10 -23.16 -4.66
N LEU A 341 -13.30 -22.60 -3.72
CA LEU A 341 -13.38 -21.19 -3.35
C LEU A 341 -13.09 -20.29 -4.55
N LYS A 342 -13.80 -19.18 -4.63
CA LYS A 342 -13.64 -18.18 -5.69
C LYS A 342 -12.84 -16.99 -5.15
N TYR A 343 -11.70 -16.72 -5.78
CA TYR A 343 -10.81 -15.61 -5.42
C TYR A 343 -9.97 -15.21 -6.63
N PRO A 344 -9.41 -13.99 -6.69
CA PRO A 344 -8.53 -13.56 -7.77
C PRO A 344 -7.22 -14.36 -7.79
N ARG A 345 -6.45 -14.26 -8.87
CA ARG A 345 -5.08 -14.77 -8.93
C ARG A 345 -4.28 -14.25 -7.72
N TYR A 346 -3.75 -15.17 -6.93
CA TYR A 346 -3.03 -14.87 -5.70
C TYR A 346 -1.69 -15.58 -5.67
N GLU A 347 -0.62 -14.82 -5.80
CA GLU A 347 0.74 -15.34 -5.95
C GLU A 347 1.68 -14.87 -4.82
N GLY A 348 1.26 -13.86 -4.05
CA GLY A 348 2.06 -13.28 -2.97
C GLY A 348 1.36 -12.12 -2.27
N GLY A 349 2.08 -11.43 -1.38
CA GLY A 349 1.52 -10.34 -0.60
C GLY A 349 0.78 -10.81 0.65
N PHE A 350 0.26 -9.85 1.41
CA PHE A 350 -0.26 -10.07 2.76
C PHE A 350 -1.71 -10.55 2.79
N PHE A 351 -2.46 -10.31 1.73
CA PHE A 351 -3.91 -10.50 1.73
C PHE A 351 -4.36 -11.34 0.54
N VAL A 352 -5.51 -11.98 0.71
CA VAL A 352 -6.31 -12.51 -0.38
C VAL A 352 -7.77 -12.16 -0.13
N THR A 353 -8.54 -11.92 -1.18
CA THR A 353 -9.98 -11.67 -1.12
C THR A 353 -10.72 -12.88 -1.65
N VAL A 354 -11.58 -13.48 -0.82
CA VAL A 354 -12.46 -14.60 -1.20
C VAL A 354 -13.86 -14.06 -1.46
N PHE A 355 -14.37 -14.23 -2.68
CA PHE A 355 -15.68 -13.72 -3.07
C PHE A 355 -16.81 -14.47 -2.36
N HIS A 356 -17.74 -13.73 -1.77
CA HIS A 356 -18.90 -14.28 -1.08
C HIS A 356 -20.05 -13.29 -1.11
N ALA A 357 -21.23 -13.73 -1.62
CA ALA A 357 -22.39 -12.85 -1.81
C ALA A 357 -22.86 -12.20 -0.48
N ASP A 358 -22.90 -12.97 0.60
CA ASP A 358 -23.21 -12.46 1.95
C ASP A 358 -21.97 -12.52 2.86
N ALA A 359 -21.00 -11.66 2.57
CA ALA A 359 -19.73 -11.59 3.28
C ALA A 359 -19.90 -11.27 4.78
N LYS A 360 -20.92 -10.45 5.14
CA LYS A 360 -21.15 -10.06 6.54
C LYS A 360 -21.66 -11.23 7.38
N ALA A 361 -22.66 -11.95 6.89
CA ALA A 361 -23.18 -13.13 7.59
C ALA A 361 -22.12 -14.24 7.65
N LYS A 362 -21.37 -14.45 6.57
CA LYS A 362 -20.28 -15.43 6.55
C LYS A 362 -19.19 -15.10 7.58
N ALA A 363 -18.71 -13.85 7.61
CA ALA A 363 -17.72 -13.41 8.60
C ALA A 363 -18.23 -13.57 10.04
N ALA A 364 -19.51 -13.30 10.29
CA ALA A 364 -20.13 -13.50 11.60
C ALA A 364 -20.13 -15.00 12.01
N ALA A 365 -20.54 -15.89 11.11
CA ALA A 365 -20.53 -17.34 11.35
C ALA A 365 -19.10 -17.88 11.59
N MET A 366 -18.10 -17.40 10.84
CA MET A 366 -16.69 -17.73 11.05
C MET A 366 -16.19 -17.26 12.42
N ARG A 367 -16.59 -16.06 12.83
CA ARG A 367 -16.23 -15.47 14.13
C ARG A 367 -16.72 -16.34 15.31
N GLU A 368 -17.94 -16.89 15.23
CA GLU A 368 -18.44 -17.84 16.23
C GLU A 368 -17.53 -19.07 16.35
N GLN A 369 -16.97 -19.53 15.25
CA GLN A 369 -16.02 -20.66 15.19
C GLN A 369 -14.58 -20.25 15.59
N GLY A 370 -14.35 -19.00 15.99
CA GLY A 370 -13.03 -18.50 16.34
C GLY A 370 -12.13 -18.17 15.14
N VAL A 371 -12.71 -18.01 13.95
CA VAL A 371 -11.97 -17.60 12.74
C VAL A 371 -12.37 -16.18 12.34
N TYR A 372 -11.41 -15.27 12.34
CA TYR A 372 -11.63 -13.85 12.13
C TYR A 372 -11.11 -13.41 10.77
N VAL A 373 -11.98 -12.87 9.93
CA VAL A 373 -11.70 -12.25 8.64
C VAL A 373 -12.43 -10.90 8.56
N VAL A 374 -12.08 -10.06 7.60
CA VAL A 374 -12.72 -8.75 7.43
C VAL A 374 -13.73 -8.81 6.29
N PRO A 375 -15.04 -8.64 6.57
CA PRO A 375 -16.03 -8.53 5.51
C PRO A 375 -15.87 -7.21 4.75
N ILE A 376 -15.85 -7.30 3.43
CA ILE A 376 -15.86 -6.18 2.49
C ILE A 376 -17.02 -6.35 1.50
N ALA A 377 -17.25 -5.38 0.62
CA ALA A 377 -18.34 -5.48 -0.34
C ALA A 377 -18.18 -6.71 -1.26
N GLY A 378 -19.11 -7.67 -1.15
CA GLY A 378 -19.13 -8.88 -1.98
C GLY A 378 -18.00 -9.89 -1.71
N ALA A 379 -17.23 -9.75 -0.61
CA ALA A 379 -16.08 -10.60 -0.37
C ALA A 379 -15.59 -10.57 1.09
N LEU A 380 -14.68 -11.49 1.40
CA LEU A 380 -13.97 -11.59 2.67
C LEU A 380 -12.48 -11.28 2.44
N ARG A 381 -11.93 -10.25 3.08
CA ARG A 381 -10.49 -10.01 3.11
C ARG A 381 -9.84 -10.90 4.16
N VAL A 382 -8.88 -11.70 3.74
CA VAL A 382 -8.10 -12.62 4.56
C VAL A 382 -6.66 -12.11 4.66
N GLY A 383 -6.21 -11.78 5.86
CA GLY A 383 -4.82 -11.40 6.15
C GLY A 383 -3.95 -12.64 6.34
N LEU A 384 -3.53 -13.28 5.24
CA LEU A 384 -2.74 -14.50 5.28
C LEU A 384 -1.38 -14.32 5.96
N CYS A 385 -0.86 -13.09 5.95
CA CYS A 385 0.38 -12.71 6.64
C CYS A 385 0.34 -12.93 8.16
N SER A 386 -0.85 -12.98 8.76
CA SER A 386 -1.01 -13.19 10.21
C SER A 386 -1.49 -14.58 10.60
N VAL A 387 -1.63 -15.50 9.64
CA VAL A 387 -2.09 -16.87 9.87
C VAL A 387 -0.90 -17.84 9.80
N ALA A 388 -0.66 -18.63 10.84
CA ALA A 388 0.37 -19.66 10.81
C ALA A 388 0.06 -20.74 9.75
N GLU A 389 1.08 -21.32 9.13
CA GLU A 389 0.88 -22.33 8.07
C GLU A 389 -0.02 -23.49 8.54
N ARG A 390 0.16 -23.95 9.78
CA ARG A 390 -0.66 -25.03 10.39
C ARG A 390 -2.14 -24.70 10.51
N ASP A 391 -2.53 -23.44 10.54
CA ASP A 391 -3.91 -22.98 10.73
C ASP A 391 -4.65 -22.71 9.41
N ILE A 392 -3.98 -22.85 8.27
CA ILE A 392 -4.55 -22.53 6.95
C ILE A 392 -5.69 -23.49 6.61
N SER A 393 -5.58 -24.78 6.93
CA SER A 393 -6.65 -25.75 6.68
C SER A 393 -7.93 -25.34 7.39
N ARG A 394 -7.85 -24.99 8.68
CA ARG A 394 -8.99 -24.51 9.46
C ARG A 394 -9.57 -23.21 8.92
N LEU A 395 -8.71 -22.28 8.49
CA LEU A 395 -9.13 -21.05 7.85
C LEU A 395 -9.95 -21.33 6.58
N VAL A 396 -9.41 -22.19 5.69
CA VAL A 396 -10.07 -22.52 4.42
C VAL A 396 -11.36 -23.30 4.64
N GLU A 397 -11.42 -24.22 5.61
CA GLU A 397 -12.66 -24.91 6.01
C GLU A 397 -13.75 -23.93 6.45
N ALA A 398 -13.39 -22.93 7.23
CA ALA A 398 -14.33 -21.90 7.66
C ALA A 398 -14.80 -20.99 6.54
N LEU A 399 -14.02 -20.81 5.46
CA LEU A 399 -14.38 -20.01 4.29
C LEU A 399 -15.39 -20.70 3.36
N VAL A 400 -15.51 -22.03 3.38
CA VAL A 400 -16.51 -22.81 2.63
C VAL A 400 -17.88 -22.64 3.26
#